data_c24cb117e4e4ccc0087757abad4a3e17
#
_entry.id   c24cb117e4e4ccc0087757abad4a3e17
#
_cell.length_a   1.000
_cell.length_b   1.000
_cell.length_c   1.000
_cell.angle_alpha   90.00
_cell.angle_beta   90.00
_cell.angle_gamma   90.00
#
_symmetry.space_group_name_H-M   'P 1'
#
loop_
_entity.id
_entity.type
_entity.pdbx_description
1 polymer ?
#
loop_
_entity_poly.entity_id
_entity_poly.type
_entity_poly.pdbx_seq_one_letter_code
_entity_poly.pdbx_strand_id
1 'polypeptide(L)'
;MLKFHRFHRQKWGRAVASFAFFSLFCCPVAAQSSQPLTTKRSATAQQLARQGYQQVQQCDPTIHVSLMYARPDNFCGVVLYSDLREAFLHPEAMKALQKAQAYLKQLRPDLSLKVYDAARPMHIQQRMWDEVKHTSKAVYVSNPAHGGGMHNYGMAVDITLCTLKGDTLDMGTKIDYMGKAAHIDHEATLVSAHIISPEARRNRQLLRKVMRHGGFIPLRTEWWHFNKCSRAVAKKYYKVIP
;
A
#
# COMPACT_ATOMS: atom_id res chain seq x y z
N MET A 1 -1.91 77.30 16.19
CA MET A 1 -1.38 77.64 17.51
C MET A 1 -0.21 76.74 17.82
N LEU A 2 0.96 77.34 17.83
CA LEU A 2 2.26 76.71 18.18
C LEU A 2 2.35 76.50 19.68
N LYS A 3 2.99 75.40 20.12
CA LYS A 3 3.77 75.43 21.38
C LYS A 3 4.96 74.46 21.25
N PHE A 4 6.14 75.09 21.17
CA PHE A 4 7.47 74.55 21.42
C PHE A 4 7.68 74.26 22.88
N HIS A 5 8.42 73.21 23.28
CA HIS A 5 9.29 73.15 24.46
C HIS A 5 10.24 71.96 24.29
N ARG A 6 11.43 72.22 24.13
CA ARG A 6 12.65 72.54 24.91
C ARG A 6 13.55 71.31 25.13
N PHE A 7 14.72 71.43 24.53
CA PHE A 7 15.93 70.63 24.72
C PHE A 7 16.35 70.50 26.19
N HIS A 8 16.79 69.30 26.58
CA HIS A 8 17.76 69.17 27.69
C HIS A 8 18.92 68.27 27.22
N ARG A 9 20.10 68.90 27.22
CA ARG A 9 21.43 68.28 27.09
C ARG A 9 21.78 67.65 28.44
N GLN A 10 22.24 66.39 28.46
CA GLN A 10 23.00 65.87 29.58
C GLN A 10 24.20 65.04 29.17
N LYS A 11 25.23 65.23 29.89
CA LYS A 11 26.65 65.10 29.72
C LYS A 11 27.20 63.69 29.49
N TRP A 12 28.31 63.64 28.79
CA TRP A 12 29.18 62.52 28.56
C TRP A 12 29.81 61.98 29.85
N GLY A 13 29.72 60.65 30.05
CA GLY A 13 30.53 59.87 30.97
C GLY A 13 31.34 58.86 30.18
N ARG A 14 32.67 58.98 30.24
CA ARG A 14 33.61 58.01 29.67
C ARG A 14 33.56 56.75 30.51
N ALA A 15 33.19 55.63 29.93
CA ALA A 15 33.38 54.31 30.51
C ALA A 15 34.42 53.54 29.74
N VAL A 16 35.46 53.11 30.42
CA VAL A 16 36.58 52.30 29.91
C VAL A 16 36.08 50.90 29.59
N ALA A 17 36.24 50.48 28.37
CA ALA A 17 35.88 49.13 27.94
C ALA A 17 37.07 48.18 28.23
N SER A 18 36.92 47.30 29.18
CA SER A 18 37.78 46.12 29.35
C SER A 18 37.41 45.06 28.32
N PHE A 19 38.31 44.77 27.41
CA PHE A 19 38.18 43.64 26.46
C PHE A 19 38.47 42.33 27.19
N ALA A 20 37.45 41.58 27.49
CA ALA A 20 37.57 40.15 27.86
C ALA A 20 37.62 39.31 26.58
N PHE A 21 38.76 38.69 26.31
CA PHE A 21 38.93 37.70 25.24
C PHE A 21 38.13 36.41 25.64
N PHE A 22 36.98 36.23 25.03
CA PHE A 22 36.28 34.92 25.08
C PHE A 22 36.84 34.04 23.96
N SER A 23 37.66 33.07 24.34
CA SER A 23 38.09 31.99 23.44
C SER A 23 36.90 31.08 23.15
N LEU A 24 36.30 31.19 21.95
CA LEU A 24 35.34 30.20 21.47
C LEU A 24 36.08 28.89 21.20
N PHE A 25 35.96 27.94 22.12
CA PHE A 25 36.23 26.52 21.84
C PHE A 25 35.19 26.02 20.87
N CYS A 26 35.53 25.96 19.58
CA CYS A 26 34.74 25.32 18.57
C CYS A 26 34.95 23.79 18.72
N CYS A 27 34.07 23.12 19.49
CA CYS A 27 33.99 21.67 19.46
C CYS A 27 33.45 21.24 18.09
N PRO A 28 34.17 20.38 17.36
CA PRO A 28 33.58 19.79 16.16
C PRO A 28 32.42 18.89 16.56
N VAL A 29 31.20 19.29 16.25
CA VAL A 29 30.04 18.40 16.28
C VAL A 29 30.28 17.36 15.20
N ALA A 30 30.70 16.17 15.63
CA ALA A 30 30.78 15.01 14.75
C ALA A 30 29.38 14.76 14.21
N ALA A 31 29.16 15.02 12.94
CA ALA A 31 27.96 14.63 12.23
C ALA A 31 27.90 13.08 12.28
N GLN A 32 27.10 12.54 13.19
CA GLN A 32 26.73 11.14 13.15
C GLN A 32 25.97 10.91 11.86
N SER A 33 26.65 10.32 10.88
CA SER A 33 26.01 9.77 9.70
C SER A 33 25.01 8.72 10.16
N SER A 34 23.73 9.07 10.20
CA SER A 34 22.65 8.10 10.34
C SER A 34 22.67 7.22 9.10
N GLN A 35 23.41 6.12 9.16
CA GLN A 35 23.27 5.05 8.17
C GLN A 35 21.80 4.62 8.18
N PRO A 36 21.12 4.56 7.02
CA PRO A 36 19.78 4.02 6.97
C PRO A 36 19.86 2.59 7.53
N LEU A 37 19.04 2.31 8.55
CA LEU A 37 18.82 0.96 9.05
C LEU A 37 18.33 0.12 7.86
N THR A 38 19.26 -0.59 7.21
CA THR A 38 18.93 -1.62 6.25
C THR A 38 18.31 -2.77 7.04
N THR A 39 17.00 -2.69 7.28
CA THR A 39 16.24 -3.80 7.83
C THR A 39 16.47 -5.00 6.92
N LYS A 40 17.19 -6.01 7.44
CA LYS A 40 17.48 -7.23 6.71
C LYS A 40 16.16 -7.82 6.22
N ARG A 41 16.00 -7.97 4.89
CA ARG A 41 14.81 -8.59 4.31
C ARG A 41 14.54 -9.95 4.97
N SER A 42 13.28 -10.26 5.19
CA SER A 42 12.85 -11.57 5.68
C SER A 42 13.29 -12.70 4.74
N ALA A 43 13.29 -13.93 5.23
CA ALA A 43 13.64 -15.10 4.42
C ALA A 43 12.69 -15.26 3.21
N THR A 44 11.38 -15.06 3.42
CA THR A 44 10.39 -15.10 2.35
C THR A 44 10.60 -13.99 1.33
N ALA A 45 10.88 -12.76 1.75
CA ALA A 45 11.17 -11.65 0.84
C ALA A 45 12.44 -11.90 0.01
N GLN A 46 13.50 -12.47 0.62
CA GLN A 46 14.72 -12.86 -0.08
C GLN A 46 14.47 -13.96 -1.12
N GLN A 47 13.63 -14.96 -0.78
CA GLN A 47 13.26 -16.04 -1.68
C GLN A 47 12.50 -15.50 -2.90
N LEU A 48 11.48 -14.65 -2.69
CA LEU A 48 10.72 -14.02 -3.78
C LEU A 48 11.63 -13.20 -4.69
N ALA A 49 12.55 -12.39 -4.13
CA ALA A 49 13.51 -11.62 -4.90
C ALA A 49 14.46 -12.51 -5.75
N ARG A 50 14.99 -13.61 -5.17
CA ARG A 50 15.83 -14.58 -5.91
C ARG A 50 15.07 -15.27 -7.04
N GLN A 51 13.75 -15.45 -6.92
CA GLN A 51 12.88 -16.01 -7.96
C GLN A 51 12.50 -14.99 -9.04
N GLY A 52 13.00 -13.73 -8.95
CA GLY A 52 12.75 -12.68 -9.92
C GLY A 52 11.46 -11.87 -9.71
N TYR A 53 10.74 -12.09 -8.59
CA TYR A 53 9.61 -11.23 -8.23
C TYR A 53 10.10 -9.85 -7.80
N GLN A 54 9.37 -8.82 -8.21
CA GLN A 54 9.73 -7.43 -7.98
C GLN A 54 8.98 -6.86 -6.77
N GLN A 55 9.71 -6.22 -5.87
CA GLN A 55 9.13 -5.56 -4.71
C GLN A 55 8.43 -4.26 -5.14
N VAL A 56 7.14 -4.13 -4.80
CA VAL A 56 6.28 -3.04 -5.25
C VAL A 56 6.86 -1.67 -4.91
N GLN A 57 7.21 -1.40 -3.66
CA GLN A 57 7.69 -0.08 -3.22
C GLN A 57 9.12 0.24 -3.69
N GLN A 58 9.91 -0.74 -4.12
CA GLN A 58 11.19 -0.49 -4.78
C GLN A 58 11.02 -0.08 -6.24
N CYS A 59 10.00 -0.63 -6.91
CA CYS A 59 9.69 -0.30 -8.30
C CYS A 59 8.89 1.00 -8.42
N ASP A 60 8.02 1.29 -7.44
CA ASP A 60 7.25 2.53 -7.37
C ASP A 60 7.00 2.90 -5.89
N PRO A 61 7.80 3.81 -5.32
CA PRO A 61 7.68 4.21 -3.91
C PRO A 61 6.41 5.01 -3.62
N THR A 62 5.68 5.44 -4.63
CA THR A 62 4.40 6.15 -4.45
C THR A 62 3.23 5.22 -4.17
N ILE A 63 3.39 3.90 -4.39
CA ILE A 63 2.38 2.89 -4.07
C ILE A 63 2.53 2.49 -2.60
N HIS A 64 1.45 2.62 -1.83
CA HIS A 64 1.42 2.17 -0.45
C HIS A 64 1.29 0.64 -0.36
N VAL A 65 1.86 0.06 0.69
CA VAL A 65 1.75 -1.38 1.00
C VAL A 65 1.38 -1.57 2.46
N SER A 66 0.41 -2.44 2.72
CA SER A 66 -0.04 -2.80 4.07
C SER A 66 -0.59 -4.22 4.05
N LEU A 67 0.29 -5.23 4.00
CA LEU A 67 -0.11 -6.63 3.85
C LEU A 67 -1.07 -7.05 4.96
N MET A 68 -2.30 -7.41 4.58
CA MET A 68 -3.36 -7.73 5.55
C MET A 68 -3.12 -9.06 6.25
N TYR A 69 -2.54 -10.04 5.57
CA TYR A 69 -2.24 -11.36 6.15
C TYR A 69 -1.00 -11.36 7.06
N ALA A 70 -0.33 -10.22 7.20
CA ALA A 70 0.69 -9.98 8.23
C ALA A 70 0.08 -9.53 9.58
N ARG A 71 -1.24 -9.41 9.67
CA ARG A 71 -2.02 -9.03 10.85
C ARG A 71 -3.17 -10.01 11.07
N PRO A 72 -3.74 -10.10 12.29
CA PRO A 72 -4.85 -11.01 12.57
C PRO A 72 -6.23 -10.46 12.16
N ASP A 73 -6.33 -9.18 11.78
CA ASP A 73 -7.58 -8.50 11.38
C ASP A 73 -8.01 -8.78 9.92
N ASN A 74 -7.66 -9.98 9.41
CA ASN A 74 -8.08 -10.52 8.13
C ASN A 74 -9.23 -11.54 8.29
N PHE A 75 -9.79 -12.05 7.17
CA PHE A 75 -10.94 -12.95 7.23
C PHE A 75 -10.67 -14.32 7.87
N CYS A 76 -9.39 -14.75 7.92
CA CYS A 76 -8.99 -15.99 8.62
C CYS A 76 -8.90 -15.80 10.15
N GLY A 77 -8.70 -14.56 10.62
CA GLY A 77 -8.53 -14.24 12.04
C GLY A 77 -7.13 -14.56 12.59
N VAL A 78 -6.19 -14.98 11.74
CA VAL A 78 -4.83 -15.39 12.14
C VAL A 78 -3.76 -14.70 11.28
N VAL A 79 -2.54 -14.57 11.83
CA VAL A 79 -1.37 -14.06 11.06
C VAL A 79 -0.87 -15.20 10.17
N LEU A 80 -0.98 -15.01 8.84
CA LEU A 80 -0.48 -15.97 7.85
C LEU A 80 0.95 -15.63 7.40
N TYR A 81 1.27 -14.34 7.20
CA TYR A 81 2.62 -13.89 6.88
C TYR A 81 3.41 -13.62 8.17
N SER A 82 4.16 -14.62 8.63
CA SER A 82 4.96 -14.51 9.86
C SER A 82 6.13 -13.53 9.70
N ASP A 83 6.79 -13.54 8.55
CA ASP A 83 8.01 -12.77 8.27
C ASP A 83 7.89 -11.77 7.09
N LEU A 84 6.93 -11.95 6.17
CA LEU A 84 6.75 -11.08 5.01
C LEU A 84 5.99 -9.79 5.36
N ARG A 85 6.57 -8.66 4.98
CA ARG A 85 5.99 -7.31 5.18
C ARG A 85 5.95 -6.50 3.88
N GLU A 86 6.65 -6.95 2.86
CA GLU A 86 6.77 -6.33 1.54
C GLU A 86 5.88 -7.03 0.53
N ALA A 87 5.25 -6.27 -0.35
CA ALA A 87 4.50 -6.82 -1.48
C ALA A 87 5.43 -7.08 -2.66
N PHE A 88 5.31 -8.27 -3.25
CA PHE A 88 6.03 -8.66 -4.46
C PHE A 88 5.05 -9.04 -5.58
N LEU A 89 5.45 -8.80 -6.82
CA LEU A 89 4.70 -9.21 -8.01
C LEU A 89 5.63 -9.83 -9.07
N HIS A 90 5.06 -10.67 -9.93
CA HIS A 90 5.74 -11.05 -11.16
C HIS A 90 6.05 -9.79 -11.98
N PRO A 91 7.19 -9.70 -12.71
CA PRO A 91 7.59 -8.49 -13.45
C PRO A 91 6.50 -7.93 -14.37
N GLU A 92 5.74 -8.80 -15.05
CA GLU A 92 4.63 -8.35 -15.90
C GLU A 92 3.46 -7.73 -15.12
N ALA A 93 3.15 -8.28 -13.95
CA ALA A 93 2.12 -7.71 -13.07
C ALA A 93 2.60 -6.40 -12.44
N MET A 94 3.89 -6.31 -12.07
CA MET A 94 4.47 -5.06 -11.57
C MET A 94 4.44 -3.94 -12.60
N LYS A 95 4.83 -4.23 -13.84
CA LYS A 95 4.76 -3.27 -14.95
C LYS A 95 3.33 -2.79 -15.22
N ALA A 96 2.36 -3.69 -15.10
CA ALA A 96 0.94 -3.35 -15.21
C ALA A 96 0.48 -2.46 -14.04
N LEU A 97 0.94 -2.73 -12.81
CA LEU A 97 0.62 -1.93 -11.63
C LEU A 97 1.20 -0.51 -11.73
N GLN A 98 2.43 -0.35 -12.21
CA GLN A 98 3.02 0.96 -12.49
C GLN A 98 2.21 1.76 -13.51
N LYS A 99 1.72 1.12 -14.59
CA LYS A 99 0.82 1.77 -15.55
C LYS A 99 -0.49 2.22 -14.91
N ALA A 100 -1.06 1.40 -14.03
CA ALA A 100 -2.27 1.75 -13.29
C ALA A 100 -2.03 2.95 -12.37
N GLN A 101 -0.93 2.95 -11.60
CA GLN A 101 -0.56 4.05 -10.71
C GLN A 101 -0.33 5.36 -11.50
N ALA A 102 0.43 5.31 -12.60
CA ALA A 102 0.67 6.47 -13.45
C ALA A 102 -0.64 7.06 -13.99
N TYR A 103 -1.57 6.20 -14.42
CA TYR A 103 -2.89 6.65 -14.89
C TYR A 103 -3.76 7.22 -13.76
N LEU A 104 -3.72 6.64 -12.56
CA LEU A 104 -4.37 7.22 -11.39
C LEU A 104 -3.86 8.64 -11.12
N LYS A 105 -2.53 8.84 -11.15
CA LYS A 105 -1.91 10.16 -10.93
C LYS A 105 -2.31 11.21 -11.97
N GLN A 106 -2.58 10.81 -13.22
CA GLN A 106 -3.13 11.71 -14.24
C GLN A 106 -4.57 12.14 -13.94
N LEU A 107 -5.40 11.23 -13.42
CA LEU A 107 -6.80 11.49 -13.12
C LEU A 107 -7.00 12.19 -11.77
N ARG A 108 -6.22 11.78 -10.77
CA ARG A 108 -6.33 12.17 -9.36
C ARG A 108 -4.94 12.21 -8.74
N PRO A 109 -4.20 13.30 -8.91
CA PRO A 109 -2.83 13.45 -8.36
C PRO A 109 -2.80 13.41 -6.82
N ASP A 110 -3.93 13.67 -6.17
CA ASP A 110 -4.15 13.64 -4.73
C ASP A 110 -4.33 12.21 -4.15
N LEU A 111 -4.45 11.18 -5.01
CA LEU A 111 -4.65 9.80 -4.61
C LEU A 111 -3.46 8.92 -4.97
N SER A 112 -3.42 7.74 -4.35
CA SER A 112 -2.48 6.67 -4.64
C SER A 112 -3.15 5.30 -4.55
N LEU A 113 -2.49 4.27 -5.08
CA LEU A 113 -2.85 2.87 -4.88
C LEU A 113 -2.25 2.36 -3.56
N LYS A 114 -2.98 1.44 -2.89
CA LYS A 114 -2.52 0.75 -1.68
C LYS A 114 -2.76 -0.74 -1.79
N VAL A 115 -1.68 -1.51 -1.77
CA VAL A 115 -1.68 -2.97 -1.90
C VAL A 115 -1.83 -3.61 -0.53
N TYR A 116 -2.74 -4.59 -0.44
CA TYR A 116 -3.00 -5.39 0.76
C TYR A 116 -2.58 -6.85 0.64
N ASP A 117 -2.52 -7.38 -0.59
CA ASP A 117 -1.92 -8.68 -0.90
C ASP A 117 -1.42 -8.73 -2.34
N ALA A 118 -0.39 -9.57 -2.59
CA ALA A 118 0.24 -9.69 -3.90
C ALA A 118 0.75 -11.12 -4.15
N ALA A 119 2.06 -11.33 -4.31
CA ALA A 119 2.64 -12.66 -4.43
C ALA A 119 2.49 -13.42 -3.10
N ARG A 120 1.76 -14.53 -3.12
CA ARG A 120 1.48 -15.39 -1.96
C ARG A 120 2.11 -16.77 -2.19
N PRO A 121 3.12 -17.16 -1.39
CA PRO A 121 3.68 -18.52 -1.46
C PRO A 121 2.63 -19.60 -1.23
N MET A 122 2.80 -20.77 -1.86
CA MET A 122 1.83 -21.85 -1.81
C MET A 122 1.66 -22.41 -0.40
N HIS A 123 2.72 -22.46 0.41
CA HIS A 123 2.60 -22.90 1.80
C HIS A 123 1.73 -21.96 2.64
N ILE A 124 1.69 -20.65 2.33
CA ILE A 124 0.77 -19.70 2.95
C ILE A 124 -0.66 -19.92 2.44
N GLN A 125 -0.84 -20.19 1.15
CA GLN A 125 -2.14 -20.56 0.58
C GLN A 125 -2.69 -21.83 1.25
N GLN A 126 -1.85 -22.82 1.55
CA GLN A 126 -2.23 -24.04 2.26
C GLN A 126 -2.71 -23.72 3.68
N ARG A 127 -1.97 -22.90 4.42
CA ARG A 127 -2.39 -22.44 5.76
C ARG A 127 -3.73 -21.70 5.71
N MET A 128 -3.90 -20.79 4.74
CA MET A 128 -5.16 -20.08 4.55
C MET A 128 -6.32 -21.03 4.26
N TRP A 129 -6.09 -22.05 3.42
CA TRP A 129 -7.09 -23.08 3.10
C TRP A 129 -7.46 -23.92 4.34
N ASP A 130 -6.47 -24.30 5.13
CA ASP A 130 -6.67 -25.09 6.34
C ASP A 130 -7.56 -24.37 7.38
N GLU A 131 -7.44 -23.05 7.49
CA GLU A 131 -8.29 -22.22 8.37
C GLU A 131 -9.76 -22.17 7.91
N VAL A 132 -10.04 -22.33 6.61
CA VAL A 132 -11.39 -22.07 6.09
C VAL A 132 -12.08 -23.27 5.44
N LYS A 133 -11.36 -24.35 5.11
CA LYS A 133 -11.85 -25.50 4.29
C LYS A 133 -13.13 -26.16 4.82
N HIS A 134 -13.41 -26.05 6.11
CA HIS A 134 -14.61 -26.60 6.77
C HIS A 134 -15.65 -25.51 7.11
N THR A 135 -15.53 -24.31 6.53
CA THR A 135 -16.45 -23.21 6.76
C THR A 135 -17.09 -22.74 5.45
N SER A 136 -18.12 -21.91 5.53
CA SER A 136 -18.73 -21.25 4.37
C SER A 136 -17.77 -20.34 3.61
N LYS A 137 -16.63 -19.96 4.21
CA LYS A 137 -15.59 -19.13 3.59
C LYS A 137 -14.74 -19.88 2.56
N ALA A 138 -14.77 -21.21 2.55
CA ALA A 138 -14.00 -22.05 1.62
C ALA A 138 -14.24 -21.70 0.14
N VAL A 139 -15.44 -21.23 -0.21
CA VAL A 139 -15.78 -20.83 -1.59
C VAL A 139 -15.01 -19.61 -2.10
N TYR A 140 -14.45 -18.81 -1.20
CA TYR A 140 -13.65 -17.62 -1.53
C TYR A 140 -12.13 -17.89 -1.60
N VAL A 141 -11.69 -19.09 -1.20
CA VAL A 141 -10.27 -19.44 -1.15
C VAL A 141 -9.95 -20.52 -2.18
N SER A 142 -8.98 -20.23 -3.04
CA SER A 142 -8.52 -21.20 -4.02
C SER A 142 -7.87 -22.39 -3.33
N ASN A 143 -8.39 -23.61 -3.62
CA ASN A 143 -7.85 -24.84 -3.08
C ASN A 143 -6.42 -25.10 -3.59
N PRO A 144 -5.42 -25.26 -2.71
CA PRO A 144 -4.02 -25.53 -3.10
C PRO A 144 -3.86 -26.81 -3.91
N ALA A 145 -4.63 -27.87 -3.62
CA ALA A 145 -4.60 -29.13 -4.35
C ALA A 145 -4.95 -28.97 -5.85
N HIS A 146 -5.64 -27.90 -6.22
CA HIS A 146 -5.97 -27.57 -7.60
C HIS A 146 -5.02 -26.53 -8.22
N GLY A 147 -3.83 -26.30 -7.62
CA GLY A 147 -2.80 -25.37 -8.10
C GLY A 147 -3.01 -23.92 -7.63
N GLY A 148 -3.72 -23.72 -6.52
CA GLY A 148 -3.88 -22.41 -5.88
C GLY A 148 -4.63 -21.36 -6.71
N GLY A 149 -4.46 -20.10 -6.34
CA GLY A 149 -5.02 -18.91 -6.98
C GLY A 149 -3.99 -18.06 -7.72
N MET A 150 -4.41 -16.93 -8.26
CA MET A 150 -3.55 -16.05 -9.06
C MET A 150 -2.44 -15.37 -8.25
N HIS A 151 -2.65 -15.14 -6.96
CA HIS A 151 -1.63 -14.67 -6.02
C HIS A 151 -0.43 -15.64 -5.93
N ASN A 152 -0.69 -16.94 -6.07
CA ASN A 152 0.38 -17.96 -6.02
C ASN A 152 1.31 -17.96 -7.25
N TYR A 153 0.98 -17.19 -8.28
CA TYR A 153 1.84 -16.91 -9.43
C TYR A 153 2.42 -15.49 -9.41
N GLY A 154 2.09 -14.67 -8.38
CA GLY A 154 2.39 -13.26 -8.36
C GLY A 154 1.68 -12.45 -9.45
N MET A 155 0.56 -12.96 -9.94
CA MET A 155 -0.23 -12.41 -11.06
C MET A 155 -1.59 -11.87 -10.62
N ALA A 156 -1.77 -11.64 -9.33
CA ALA A 156 -2.93 -10.94 -8.76
C ALA A 156 -2.51 -9.97 -7.68
N VAL A 157 -3.38 -9.03 -7.40
CA VAL A 157 -3.22 -8.02 -6.35
C VAL A 157 -4.56 -7.71 -5.71
N ASP A 158 -4.59 -7.67 -4.36
CA ASP A 158 -5.68 -7.09 -3.57
C ASP A 158 -5.30 -5.65 -3.24
N ILE A 159 -6.12 -4.69 -3.69
CA ILE A 159 -5.71 -3.29 -3.78
C ILE A 159 -6.88 -2.34 -3.57
N THR A 160 -6.59 -1.13 -3.09
CA THR A 160 -7.57 -0.05 -2.93
C THR A 160 -6.99 1.30 -3.35
N LEU A 161 -7.83 2.34 -3.30
CA LEU A 161 -7.43 3.74 -3.39
C LEU A 161 -7.16 4.30 -2.00
N CYS A 162 -6.16 5.16 -1.88
CA CYS A 162 -5.86 5.88 -0.66
C CYS A 162 -5.43 7.33 -0.95
N THR A 163 -5.43 8.18 0.07
CA THR A 163 -4.79 9.49 0.04
C THR A 163 -3.28 9.36 -0.09
N LEU A 164 -2.57 10.46 -0.33
CA LEU A 164 -1.10 10.46 -0.33
C LEU A 164 -0.48 10.10 1.03
N LYS A 165 -1.26 10.21 2.12
CA LYS A 165 -0.86 9.78 3.46
C LYS A 165 -1.10 8.28 3.72
N GLY A 166 -1.78 7.59 2.79
CA GLY A 166 -2.09 6.16 2.91
C GLY A 166 -3.43 5.84 3.57
N ASP A 167 -4.27 6.86 3.87
CA ASP A 167 -5.62 6.66 4.40
C ASP A 167 -6.53 6.17 3.27
N THR A 168 -7.23 5.05 3.49
CA THR A 168 -8.09 4.43 2.48
C THR A 168 -9.36 5.22 2.24
N LEU A 169 -9.80 5.28 1.00
CA LEU A 169 -11.12 5.82 0.65
C LEU A 169 -12.24 4.86 1.07
N ASP A 170 -13.45 5.42 1.25
CA ASP A 170 -14.64 4.59 1.45
C ASP A 170 -14.90 3.72 0.21
N MET A 171 -14.89 2.41 0.40
CA MET A 171 -15.20 1.41 -0.64
C MET A 171 -16.49 0.64 -0.31
N GLY A 172 -17.24 1.04 0.73
CA GLY A 172 -18.51 0.46 1.15
C GLY A 172 -18.39 -0.84 1.93
N THR A 173 -17.29 -1.54 1.81
CA THR A 173 -16.93 -2.69 2.66
C THR A 173 -15.42 -2.69 2.91
N LYS A 174 -14.99 -3.37 3.96
CA LYS A 174 -13.56 -3.68 4.13
C LYS A 174 -13.10 -4.62 3.00
N ILE A 175 -11.80 -4.62 2.71
CA ILE A 175 -11.15 -5.72 1.96
C ILE A 175 -11.39 -7.01 2.75
N ASP A 176 -11.45 -8.15 2.08
CA ASP A 176 -11.79 -9.46 2.64
C ASP A 176 -13.22 -9.57 3.22
N TYR A 177 -14.12 -8.67 2.87
CA TYR A 177 -15.52 -8.84 3.20
C TYR A 177 -16.15 -9.93 2.31
N MET A 178 -16.36 -11.13 2.87
CA MET A 178 -16.88 -12.33 2.17
C MET A 178 -18.40 -12.30 2.09
N GLY A 179 -18.96 -11.48 1.19
CA GLY A 179 -20.40 -11.35 1.02
C GLY A 179 -20.81 -10.50 -0.18
N LYS A 180 -22.12 -10.52 -0.50
CA LYS A 180 -22.68 -9.87 -1.70
C LYS A 180 -22.36 -8.37 -1.81
N ALA A 181 -22.17 -7.65 -0.71
CA ALA A 181 -21.80 -6.25 -0.74
C ALA A 181 -20.39 -5.99 -1.32
N ALA A 182 -19.53 -7.02 -1.44
CA ALA A 182 -18.24 -6.93 -2.12
C ALA A 182 -18.33 -7.08 -3.65
N HIS A 183 -19.43 -7.61 -4.18
CA HIS A 183 -19.60 -7.84 -5.62
C HIS A 183 -19.67 -6.55 -6.41
N ILE A 184 -19.19 -6.58 -7.66
CA ILE A 184 -19.13 -5.40 -8.53
C ILE A 184 -20.22 -5.36 -9.61
N ASP A 185 -20.98 -6.42 -9.77
CA ASP A 185 -22.00 -6.55 -10.82
C ASP A 185 -23.34 -5.90 -10.48
N HIS A 186 -23.62 -5.64 -9.21
CA HIS A 186 -24.89 -5.08 -8.74
C HIS A 186 -24.72 -3.82 -7.87
N GLU A 187 -23.66 -3.04 -8.06
CA GLU A 187 -23.35 -1.87 -7.23
C GLU A 187 -24.46 -0.82 -7.24
N ALA A 188 -25.20 -0.66 -8.34
CA ALA A 188 -26.34 0.27 -8.39
C ALA A 188 -27.45 -0.16 -7.43
N THR A 189 -27.77 -1.47 -7.37
CA THR A 189 -28.74 -2.05 -6.44
C THR A 189 -28.27 -1.91 -4.98
N LEU A 190 -26.96 -2.12 -4.73
CA LEU A 190 -26.40 -1.92 -3.39
C LEU A 190 -26.52 -0.48 -2.91
N VAL A 191 -26.36 0.50 -3.80
CA VAL A 191 -26.59 1.93 -3.48
C VAL A 191 -28.06 2.21 -3.22
N SER A 192 -28.98 1.75 -4.08
CA SER A 192 -30.41 1.94 -3.90
C SER A 192 -30.93 1.30 -2.60
N ALA A 193 -30.31 0.19 -2.17
CA ALA A 193 -30.62 -0.49 -0.90
C ALA A 193 -29.87 0.12 0.31
N HIS A 194 -29.15 1.21 0.15
CA HIS A 194 -28.31 1.85 1.19
C HIS A 194 -27.27 0.94 1.84
N ILE A 195 -26.83 -0.13 1.13
CA ILE A 195 -25.80 -1.07 1.61
C ILE A 195 -24.39 -0.49 1.42
N ILE A 196 -24.16 0.22 0.32
CA ILE A 196 -22.94 1.01 0.09
C ILE A 196 -23.32 2.46 -0.27
N SER A 197 -22.43 3.40 0.01
CA SER A 197 -22.65 4.80 -0.34
C SER A 197 -22.50 5.05 -1.87
N PRO A 198 -23.13 6.09 -2.43
CA PRO A 198 -22.83 6.53 -3.80
C PRO A 198 -21.34 6.86 -4.01
N GLU A 199 -20.66 7.34 -2.96
CA GLU A 199 -19.22 7.63 -2.98
C GLU A 199 -18.41 6.34 -3.09
N ALA A 200 -18.68 5.35 -2.28
CA ALA A 200 -18.04 4.04 -2.35
C ALA A 200 -18.15 3.42 -3.76
N ARG A 201 -19.32 3.53 -4.38
CA ARG A 201 -19.52 3.10 -5.78
C ARG A 201 -18.61 3.87 -6.74
N ARG A 202 -18.52 5.20 -6.63
CA ARG A 202 -17.63 6.02 -7.46
C ARG A 202 -16.16 5.63 -7.27
N ASN A 203 -15.74 5.41 -6.03
CA ASN A 203 -14.38 4.99 -5.70
C ASN A 203 -14.05 3.62 -6.30
N ARG A 204 -14.95 2.63 -6.18
CA ARG A 204 -14.80 1.31 -6.84
C ARG A 204 -14.72 1.43 -8.37
N GLN A 205 -15.53 2.29 -8.97
CA GLN A 205 -15.50 2.53 -10.43
C GLN A 205 -14.17 3.15 -10.86
N LEU A 206 -13.65 4.11 -10.10
CA LEU A 206 -12.34 4.72 -10.36
C LEU A 206 -11.23 3.66 -10.24
N LEU A 207 -11.22 2.86 -9.18
CA LEU A 207 -10.26 1.78 -9.00
C LEU A 207 -10.28 0.81 -10.20
N ARG A 208 -11.44 0.34 -10.60
CA ARG A 208 -11.58 -0.56 -11.78
C ARG A 208 -11.12 0.09 -13.07
N LYS A 209 -11.43 1.38 -13.29
CA LYS A 209 -10.97 2.13 -14.46
C LYS A 209 -9.45 2.16 -14.53
N VAL A 210 -8.82 2.48 -13.42
CA VAL A 210 -7.38 2.60 -13.28
C VAL A 210 -6.70 1.23 -13.47
N MET A 211 -7.18 0.21 -12.79
CA MET A 211 -6.61 -1.14 -12.88
C MET A 211 -6.77 -1.77 -14.27
N ARG A 212 -7.91 -1.56 -14.92
CA ARG A 212 -8.11 -1.98 -16.32
C ARG A 212 -7.16 -1.28 -17.29
N HIS A 213 -6.89 0.01 -17.08
CA HIS A 213 -5.89 0.74 -17.89
C HIS A 213 -4.48 0.13 -17.74
N GLY A 214 -4.13 -0.34 -16.55
CA GLY A 214 -2.92 -1.12 -16.31
C GLY A 214 -2.90 -2.49 -16.98
N GLY A 215 -4.05 -2.99 -17.44
CA GLY A 215 -4.20 -4.30 -18.05
C GLY A 215 -4.56 -5.42 -17.05
N PHE A 216 -5.15 -5.06 -15.91
CA PHE A 216 -5.71 -6.01 -14.96
C PHE A 216 -7.18 -6.32 -15.24
N ILE A 217 -7.62 -7.49 -14.81
CA ILE A 217 -8.97 -8.03 -14.95
C ILE A 217 -9.59 -8.08 -13.56
N PRO A 218 -10.68 -7.34 -13.27
CA PRO A 218 -11.34 -7.38 -11.96
C PRO A 218 -12.04 -8.72 -11.73
N LEU A 219 -12.09 -9.16 -10.47
CA LEU A 219 -12.90 -10.29 -10.05
C LEU A 219 -14.33 -9.82 -9.72
N ARG A 220 -15.35 -10.56 -10.18
CA ARG A 220 -16.75 -10.15 -10.03
C ARG A 220 -17.23 -10.12 -8.58
N THR A 221 -16.72 -11.03 -7.76
CA THR A 221 -17.16 -11.24 -6.37
C THR A 221 -16.42 -10.37 -5.34
N GLU A 222 -15.33 -9.68 -5.77
CA GLU A 222 -14.42 -8.98 -4.89
C GLU A 222 -13.95 -7.66 -5.53
N TRP A 223 -14.41 -6.51 -5.04
CA TRP A 223 -14.10 -5.20 -5.64
C TRP A 223 -12.60 -4.84 -5.57
N TRP A 224 -11.85 -5.46 -4.68
CA TRP A 224 -10.42 -5.22 -4.45
C TRP A 224 -9.49 -6.10 -5.27
N HIS A 225 -9.97 -7.26 -5.76
CA HIS A 225 -9.14 -8.28 -6.39
C HIS A 225 -9.02 -8.08 -7.91
N PHE A 226 -7.78 -8.08 -8.40
CA PHE A 226 -7.47 -7.91 -9.81
C PHE A 226 -6.42 -8.92 -10.27
N ASN A 227 -6.74 -9.67 -11.33
CA ASN A 227 -5.85 -10.61 -11.97
C ASN A 227 -5.14 -9.98 -13.17
N LYS A 228 -3.82 -10.27 -13.37
CA LYS A 228 -3.09 -9.81 -14.54
C LYS A 228 -3.41 -10.64 -15.81
N CYS A 229 -3.76 -11.90 -15.64
CA CYS A 229 -4.12 -12.79 -16.74
C CYS A 229 -5.19 -13.80 -16.26
N SER A 230 -5.67 -14.65 -17.18
CA SER A 230 -6.56 -15.76 -16.82
C SER A 230 -5.80 -16.89 -16.12
N ARG A 231 -6.53 -17.72 -15.34
CA ARG A 231 -5.95 -18.89 -14.67
C ARG A 231 -5.34 -19.90 -15.65
N ALA A 232 -5.94 -20.06 -16.84
CA ALA A 232 -5.42 -20.93 -17.88
C ALA A 232 -4.06 -20.45 -18.39
N VAL A 233 -3.92 -19.15 -18.63
CA VAL A 233 -2.65 -18.51 -19.00
C VAL A 233 -1.63 -18.67 -17.86
N ALA A 234 -2.02 -18.41 -16.62
CA ALA A 234 -1.12 -18.55 -15.49
C ALA A 234 -0.55 -19.97 -15.38
N LYS A 235 -1.39 -20.98 -15.39
CA LYS A 235 -0.99 -22.38 -15.33
C LYS A 235 -0.08 -22.82 -16.50
N LYS A 236 -0.26 -22.23 -17.66
CA LYS A 236 0.52 -22.60 -18.86
C LYS A 236 1.91 -21.98 -18.88
N TYR A 237 2.05 -20.73 -18.42
CA TYR A 237 3.25 -19.93 -18.68
C TYR A 237 4.03 -19.53 -17.43
N TYR A 238 3.46 -19.65 -16.24
CA TYR A 238 4.10 -19.20 -15.01
C TYR A 238 4.25 -20.33 -14.01
N LYS A 239 5.27 -20.23 -13.17
CA LYS A 239 5.50 -21.16 -12.08
C LYS A 239 4.79 -20.69 -10.80
N VAL A 240 4.26 -21.63 -10.05
CA VAL A 240 3.72 -21.38 -8.72
C VAL A 240 4.87 -21.03 -7.78
N ILE A 241 4.66 -20.07 -6.90
CA ILE A 241 5.57 -19.74 -5.81
C ILE A 241 5.47 -20.83 -4.75
N PRO A 242 6.55 -21.56 -4.42
CA PRO A 242 6.54 -22.67 -3.46
C PRO A 242 6.20 -22.25 -2.02
#